data_a3d0015fe172d4de3a189da7bf457f6f
#
_entry.id   a3d0015fe172d4de3a189da7bf457f6f
#
_cell.length_a   1.000
_cell.length_b   1.000
_cell.length_c   1.000
_cell.angle_alpha   90.00
_cell.angle_beta   90.00
_cell.angle_gamma   90.00
#
_symmetry.space_group_name_H-M   'P 1'
#
loop_
_entity.id
_entity.type
_entity.pdbx_description
1 polymer ?
#
loop_
_entity_poly.entity_id
_entity_poly.type
_entity_poly.pdbx_seq_one_letter_code
_entity_poly.pdbx_strand_id
1 'polypeptide(L)'
;MNKVVRVAIGVVLSDTYQVFITRRHQHAHQGGKWEFPGGKIEAEETPIAALCRELQEEIGIVVIPSGCQHLITLTHDYGDKTVELHVYTVNTFDGLAHGAEGQDAIWVQLGELDSYEFPKANQPIIRAIQLPDYYTVSAEPERQELPRWLRQLRSTLSSRANQWIQLRSKSLTISSLSALSKEAHAICREYNARLIVNVNMEGLSAVEHISCDGIHLTSDALCKAVSEKIRVARSDQWLAASCHHAAEIEMANELATDFIVISPVQHTQSHPDVSPIGWSCFAQFVKQSSCPAYALGGVEPDMLPLARRYGARGVAGISSFRG
;
A
#
# COMPACT_ATOMS: atom_id res chain seq x y z
N MET A 1 28.00 -12.40 11.02
CA MET A 1 27.02 -11.64 10.17
C MET A 1 26.15 -12.65 9.47
N ASN A 2 24.83 -12.57 9.63
CA ASN A 2 23.92 -13.45 8.91
C ASN A 2 24.06 -13.21 7.40
N LYS A 3 24.00 -14.27 6.61
CA LYS A 3 24.06 -14.18 5.15
C LYS A 3 22.82 -13.45 4.64
N VAL A 4 23.01 -12.29 4.00
CA VAL A 4 21.91 -11.59 3.32
C VAL A 4 21.73 -12.18 1.92
N VAL A 5 20.51 -12.67 1.63
CA VAL A 5 20.10 -13.12 0.30
C VAL A 5 19.18 -12.09 -0.28
N ARG A 6 19.56 -11.45 -1.38
CA ARG A 6 18.76 -10.46 -2.09
C ARG A 6 18.01 -11.13 -3.23
N VAL A 7 16.72 -10.81 -3.37
CA VAL A 7 15.82 -11.41 -4.36
C VAL A 7 15.06 -10.30 -5.09
N ALA A 8 14.99 -10.34 -6.40
CA ALA A 8 14.14 -9.48 -7.22
C ALA A 8 12.84 -10.23 -7.58
N ILE A 9 11.70 -9.59 -7.34
CA ILE A 9 10.36 -10.16 -7.59
C ILE A 9 9.59 -9.28 -8.53
N GLY A 10 8.95 -9.88 -9.54
CA GLY A 10 8.09 -9.22 -10.51
C GLY A 10 6.61 -9.46 -10.26
N VAL A 11 5.88 -8.40 -9.97
CA VAL A 11 4.42 -8.38 -10.06
C VAL A 11 4.07 -7.98 -11.51
N VAL A 12 3.97 -8.98 -12.38
CA VAL A 12 3.70 -8.76 -13.81
C VAL A 12 2.20 -8.54 -13.99
N LEU A 13 1.83 -7.39 -14.54
CA LEU A 13 0.44 -6.96 -14.71
C LEU A 13 0.08 -6.91 -16.19
N SER A 14 -1.11 -7.42 -16.51
CA SER A 14 -1.71 -7.25 -17.84
C SER A 14 -2.46 -5.92 -17.96
N ASP A 15 -2.80 -5.54 -19.18
CA ASP A 15 -3.64 -4.37 -19.46
C ASP A 15 -5.06 -4.50 -18.88
N THR A 16 -5.48 -5.72 -18.54
CA THR A 16 -6.79 -6.01 -17.93
C THR A 16 -6.73 -6.15 -16.40
N TYR A 17 -5.65 -5.64 -15.77
CA TYR A 17 -5.44 -5.69 -14.32
C TYR A 17 -5.41 -7.12 -13.73
N GLN A 18 -4.94 -8.08 -14.51
CA GLN A 18 -4.59 -9.41 -14.02
C GLN A 18 -3.12 -9.43 -13.64
N VAL A 19 -2.77 -10.27 -12.68
CA VAL A 19 -1.39 -10.52 -12.24
C VAL A 19 -0.97 -11.94 -12.64
N PHE A 20 0.26 -12.08 -13.11
CA PHE A 20 0.84 -13.39 -13.45
C PHE A 20 1.47 -13.99 -12.21
N ILE A 21 1.09 -15.23 -11.90
CA ILE A 21 1.63 -16.00 -10.78
C ILE A 21 2.11 -17.37 -11.25
N THR A 22 3.16 -17.88 -10.62
CA THR A 22 3.75 -19.19 -10.90
C THR A 22 3.60 -20.10 -9.70
N ARG A 23 3.67 -21.42 -9.90
CA ARG A 23 3.58 -22.40 -8.84
C ARG A 23 4.94 -22.99 -8.53
N ARG A 24 5.36 -22.89 -7.27
CA ARG A 24 6.65 -23.41 -6.81
C ARG A 24 6.76 -24.92 -7.06
N HIS A 25 7.90 -25.36 -7.57
CA HIS A 25 8.16 -26.80 -7.72
C HIS A 25 8.00 -27.53 -6.39
N GLN A 26 7.43 -28.74 -6.43
CA GLN A 26 7.11 -29.54 -5.23
C GLN A 26 8.33 -29.79 -4.30
N HIS A 27 9.54 -29.84 -4.86
CA HIS A 27 10.77 -30.06 -4.11
C HIS A 27 11.40 -28.79 -3.55
N ALA A 28 10.89 -27.61 -3.88
CA ALA A 28 11.36 -26.35 -3.36
C ALA A 28 10.87 -26.07 -1.93
N HIS A 29 11.55 -25.18 -1.22
CA HIS A 29 11.05 -24.70 0.07
C HIS A 29 9.65 -24.10 -0.09
N GLN A 30 8.67 -24.60 0.69
CA GLN A 30 7.24 -24.30 0.52
C GLN A 30 6.68 -24.66 -0.87
N GLY A 31 7.11 -25.79 -1.43
CA GLY A 31 6.66 -26.31 -2.73
C GLY A 31 5.14 -26.45 -2.85
N GLY A 32 4.64 -26.29 -4.06
CA GLY A 32 3.21 -26.36 -4.39
C GLY A 32 2.40 -25.10 -4.13
N LYS A 33 2.94 -24.10 -3.44
CA LYS A 33 2.31 -22.79 -3.25
C LYS A 33 2.52 -21.90 -4.46
N TRP A 34 1.65 -20.91 -4.61
CA TRP A 34 1.77 -19.87 -5.63
C TRP A 34 2.74 -18.78 -5.20
N GLU A 35 3.41 -18.17 -6.18
CA GLU A 35 4.35 -17.09 -5.94
C GLU A 35 4.36 -16.10 -7.11
N PHE A 36 4.93 -14.92 -6.85
CA PHE A 36 5.28 -14.00 -7.91
C PHE A 36 6.62 -14.41 -8.50
N PRO A 37 6.77 -14.41 -9.85
CA PRO A 37 8.01 -14.81 -10.50
C PRO A 37 9.18 -13.91 -10.13
N GLY A 38 10.38 -14.48 -10.12
CA GLY A 38 11.60 -13.78 -9.80
C GLY A 38 12.62 -14.64 -9.06
N GLY A 39 13.82 -14.11 -8.87
CA GLY A 39 14.89 -14.88 -8.29
C GLY A 39 16.00 -14.08 -7.64
N LYS A 40 17.14 -14.73 -7.38
CA LYS A 40 18.23 -14.14 -6.63
C LYS A 40 18.94 -13.07 -7.45
N ILE A 41 19.30 -11.97 -6.78
CA ILE A 41 20.19 -10.96 -7.32
C ILE A 41 21.63 -11.48 -7.19
N GLU A 42 22.33 -11.62 -8.30
CA GLU A 42 23.71 -12.06 -8.34
C GLU A 42 24.69 -10.96 -7.91
N ALA A 43 25.95 -11.34 -7.69
CA ALA A 43 26.99 -10.37 -7.38
C ALA A 43 27.13 -9.38 -8.54
N GLU A 44 27.32 -8.09 -8.22
CA GLU A 44 27.42 -6.97 -9.18
C GLU A 44 26.16 -6.68 -10.00
N GLU A 45 25.05 -7.40 -9.75
CA GLU A 45 23.79 -7.18 -10.45
C GLU A 45 22.89 -6.17 -9.72
N THR A 46 22.25 -5.28 -10.48
CA THR A 46 21.21 -4.40 -9.92
C THR A 46 19.90 -5.17 -9.75
N PRO A 47 19.02 -4.78 -8.82
CA PRO A 47 17.73 -5.47 -8.67
C PRO A 47 16.88 -5.51 -9.94
N ILE A 48 16.92 -4.47 -10.77
CA ILE A 48 16.18 -4.44 -12.06
C ILE A 48 16.84 -5.35 -13.09
N ALA A 49 18.17 -5.43 -13.13
CA ALA A 49 18.86 -6.34 -14.05
C ALA A 49 18.54 -7.81 -13.70
N ALA A 50 18.60 -8.16 -12.42
CA ALA A 50 18.19 -9.48 -11.93
C ALA A 50 16.73 -9.79 -12.29
N LEU A 51 15.83 -8.82 -12.06
CA LEU A 51 14.43 -8.97 -12.41
C LEU A 51 14.23 -9.28 -13.90
N CYS A 52 14.87 -8.53 -14.78
CA CYS A 52 14.77 -8.74 -16.23
C CYS A 52 15.28 -10.14 -16.65
N ARG A 53 16.42 -10.58 -16.10
CA ARG A 53 16.99 -11.91 -16.37
C ARG A 53 16.06 -13.02 -15.85
N GLU A 54 15.65 -12.97 -14.58
CA GLU A 54 14.82 -13.99 -13.96
C GLU A 54 13.45 -14.12 -14.64
N LEU A 55 12.80 -13.00 -15.00
CA LEU A 55 11.51 -13.06 -15.71
C LEU A 55 11.63 -13.59 -17.14
N GLN A 56 12.78 -13.39 -17.78
CA GLN A 56 13.05 -14.01 -19.09
C GLN A 56 13.27 -15.51 -18.95
N GLU A 57 14.04 -15.95 -17.95
CA GLU A 57 14.35 -17.36 -17.69
C GLU A 57 13.10 -18.12 -17.21
N GLU A 58 12.41 -17.60 -16.22
CA GLU A 58 11.31 -18.30 -15.52
C GLU A 58 9.98 -18.26 -16.28
N ILE A 59 9.65 -17.12 -16.93
CA ILE A 59 8.34 -16.93 -17.56
C ILE A 59 8.38 -16.48 -19.02
N GLY A 60 9.55 -16.40 -19.66
CA GLY A 60 9.73 -16.19 -21.09
C GLY A 60 9.40 -14.78 -21.60
N ILE A 61 9.35 -13.77 -20.75
CA ILE A 61 9.08 -12.37 -21.17
C ILE A 61 10.36 -11.54 -21.18
N VAL A 62 10.42 -10.58 -22.09
CA VAL A 62 11.49 -9.57 -22.14
C VAL A 62 11.00 -8.27 -21.53
N VAL A 63 11.47 -7.97 -20.36
CA VAL A 63 11.04 -6.81 -19.58
C VAL A 63 11.76 -5.54 -20.08
N ILE A 64 11.00 -4.46 -20.24
CA ILE A 64 11.54 -3.13 -20.52
C ILE A 64 11.85 -2.45 -19.18
N PRO A 65 13.13 -2.18 -18.82
CA PRO A 65 13.50 -1.67 -17.50
C PRO A 65 12.79 -0.38 -17.08
N SER A 66 12.48 0.52 -18.02
CA SER A 66 11.73 1.75 -17.75
C SER A 66 10.24 1.51 -17.39
N GLY A 67 9.71 0.33 -17.68
CA GLY A 67 8.36 -0.12 -17.29
C GLY A 67 8.32 -0.78 -15.92
N CYS A 68 9.48 -0.98 -15.27
CA CYS A 68 9.54 -1.48 -13.90
C CYS A 68 9.37 -0.35 -12.90
N GLN A 69 8.44 -0.53 -11.97
CA GLN A 69 8.22 0.42 -10.89
C GLN A 69 8.41 -0.27 -9.54
N HIS A 70 9.28 0.29 -8.70
CA HIS A 70 9.44 -0.21 -7.33
C HIS A 70 8.10 -0.18 -6.58
N LEU A 71 7.72 -1.31 -6.01
CA LEU A 71 6.50 -1.45 -5.22
C LEU A 71 6.80 -1.41 -3.72
N ILE A 72 7.71 -2.27 -3.26
CA ILE A 72 8.10 -2.39 -1.85
C ILE A 72 9.42 -3.15 -1.73
N THR A 73 10.18 -2.88 -0.69
CA THR A 73 11.30 -3.72 -0.25
C THR A 73 10.96 -4.33 1.10
N LEU A 74 11.02 -5.66 1.20
CA LEU A 74 10.72 -6.41 2.41
C LEU A 74 11.96 -7.11 2.91
N THR A 75 12.19 -7.05 4.22
CA THR A 75 13.26 -7.81 4.86
C THR A 75 12.65 -8.86 5.79
N HIS A 76 13.05 -10.10 5.61
CA HIS A 76 12.60 -11.20 6.45
C HIS A 76 13.79 -11.95 7.04
N ASP A 77 13.85 -12.02 8.37
CA ASP A 77 14.88 -12.76 9.09
C ASP A 77 14.40 -14.18 9.39
N TYR A 78 15.11 -15.18 8.84
CA TYR A 78 14.85 -16.60 9.09
C TYR A 78 15.73 -17.17 10.23
N GLY A 79 16.52 -16.32 10.91
CA GLY A 79 17.45 -16.70 11.96
C GLY A 79 18.82 -17.14 11.43
N ASP A 80 18.88 -18.05 10.47
CA ASP A 80 20.10 -18.50 9.79
C ASP A 80 20.52 -17.60 8.63
N LYS A 81 19.58 -16.86 8.06
CA LYS A 81 19.78 -15.91 6.95
C LYS A 81 18.73 -14.82 6.97
N THR A 82 19.09 -13.66 6.46
CA THR A 82 18.18 -12.55 6.17
C THR A 82 17.87 -12.56 4.66
N VAL A 83 16.60 -12.46 4.30
CA VAL A 83 16.17 -12.36 2.90
C VAL A 83 15.60 -10.97 2.67
N GLU A 84 16.14 -10.27 1.66
CA GLU A 84 15.69 -8.96 1.23
C GLU A 84 15.00 -9.08 -0.13
N LEU A 85 13.68 -8.84 -0.17
CA LEU A 85 12.85 -8.93 -1.37
C LEU A 85 12.69 -7.54 -1.98
N HIS A 86 13.22 -7.33 -3.18
CA HIS A 86 13.02 -6.12 -3.98
C HIS A 86 11.88 -6.37 -4.95
N VAL A 87 10.70 -5.82 -4.69
CA VAL A 87 9.48 -6.08 -5.44
C VAL A 87 9.18 -4.94 -6.40
N TYR A 88 8.92 -5.28 -7.64
CA TYR A 88 8.58 -4.32 -8.70
C TYR A 88 7.27 -4.71 -9.39
N THR A 89 6.45 -3.73 -9.74
CA THR A 89 5.41 -3.93 -10.75
C THR A 89 6.03 -3.85 -12.14
N VAL A 90 5.60 -4.72 -13.05
CA VAL A 90 6.06 -4.81 -14.43
C VAL A 90 4.85 -4.70 -15.34
N ASN A 91 4.71 -3.55 -16.00
CA ASN A 91 3.55 -3.23 -16.84
C ASN A 91 3.89 -3.22 -18.32
N THR A 92 5.20 -3.32 -18.69
CA THR A 92 5.64 -3.24 -20.07
C THR A 92 6.70 -4.31 -20.33
N PHE A 93 6.37 -5.24 -21.20
CA PHE A 93 7.23 -6.36 -21.59
C PHE A 93 6.83 -6.87 -22.98
N ASP A 94 7.74 -7.55 -23.64
CA ASP A 94 7.51 -8.27 -24.89
C ASP A 94 7.42 -9.78 -24.63
N GLY A 95 6.63 -10.48 -25.43
CA GLY A 95 6.47 -11.94 -25.34
C GLY A 95 5.15 -12.35 -24.66
N LEU A 96 4.94 -13.66 -24.54
CA LEU A 96 3.78 -14.27 -23.89
C LEU A 96 4.25 -14.98 -22.61
N ALA A 97 3.79 -14.49 -21.46
CA ALA A 97 4.13 -15.08 -20.18
C ALA A 97 3.61 -16.53 -20.07
N HIS A 98 4.49 -17.44 -19.73
CA HIS A 98 4.20 -18.88 -19.53
C HIS A 98 5.21 -19.48 -18.56
N GLY A 99 4.95 -20.68 -18.02
CA GLY A 99 5.91 -21.38 -17.17
C GLY A 99 7.06 -21.96 -18.00
N ALA A 100 8.13 -21.19 -18.22
CA ALA A 100 9.25 -21.58 -19.09
C ALA A 100 10.12 -22.72 -18.52
N GLU A 101 10.06 -22.96 -17.20
CA GLU A 101 10.73 -24.06 -16.51
C GLU A 101 9.82 -25.28 -16.28
N GLY A 102 8.61 -25.29 -16.89
CA GLY A 102 7.64 -26.37 -16.78
C GLY A 102 6.76 -26.30 -15.53
N GLN A 103 6.82 -25.21 -14.77
CA GLN A 103 5.93 -24.93 -13.63
C GLN A 103 4.54 -24.46 -14.10
N ASP A 104 3.52 -24.75 -13.32
CA ASP A 104 2.19 -24.19 -13.53
C ASP A 104 2.25 -22.66 -13.44
N ALA A 105 1.59 -21.96 -14.36
CA ALA A 105 1.56 -20.51 -14.38
C ALA A 105 0.22 -20.01 -14.93
N ILE A 106 -0.34 -18.97 -14.30
CA ILE A 106 -1.67 -18.44 -14.65
C ILE A 106 -1.78 -16.94 -14.47
N TRP A 107 -2.68 -16.32 -15.20
CA TRP A 107 -3.16 -14.97 -14.98
C TRP A 107 -4.35 -14.98 -14.01
N VAL A 108 -4.34 -14.13 -12.99
CA VAL A 108 -5.35 -14.06 -11.93
C VAL A 108 -5.82 -12.62 -11.75
N GLN A 109 -7.10 -12.41 -11.53
CA GLN A 109 -7.61 -11.08 -11.15
C GLN A 109 -7.03 -10.66 -9.79
N LEU A 110 -6.64 -9.39 -9.64
CA LEU A 110 -6.08 -8.87 -8.39
C LEU A 110 -6.97 -9.13 -7.17
N GLY A 111 -8.30 -9.07 -7.36
CA GLY A 111 -9.27 -9.34 -6.29
C GLY A 111 -9.42 -10.81 -5.91
N GLU A 112 -8.85 -11.73 -6.68
CA GLU A 112 -8.95 -13.18 -6.45
C GLU A 112 -7.68 -13.77 -5.82
N LEU A 113 -6.63 -12.96 -5.62
CA LEU A 113 -5.34 -13.45 -5.06
C LEU A 113 -5.48 -14.13 -3.70
N ASP A 114 -6.42 -13.69 -2.87
CA ASP A 114 -6.69 -14.28 -1.57
C ASP A 114 -7.24 -15.73 -1.64
N SER A 115 -7.69 -16.17 -2.83
CA SER A 115 -8.15 -17.54 -3.09
C SER A 115 -7.00 -18.52 -3.38
N TYR A 116 -5.78 -18.02 -3.51
CA TYR A 116 -4.58 -18.79 -3.81
C TYR A 116 -3.67 -18.90 -2.59
N GLU A 117 -3.08 -20.08 -2.40
CA GLU A 117 -2.18 -20.30 -1.27
C GLU A 117 -0.77 -19.78 -1.57
N PHE A 118 -0.39 -18.66 -0.96
CA PHE A 118 0.94 -18.06 -1.03
C PHE A 118 1.77 -18.33 0.23
N PRO A 119 3.11 -18.30 0.14
CA PRO A 119 3.97 -18.17 1.31
C PRO A 119 3.62 -16.92 2.13
N LYS A 120 3.74 -16.98 3.45
CA LYS A 120 3.45 -15.84 4.34
C LYS A 120 4.24 -14.58 3.97
N ALA A 121 5.48 -14.74 3.48
CA ALA A 121 6.32 -13.61 3.03
C ALA A 121 5.75 -12.86 1.82
N ASN A 122 4.81 -13.44 1.06
CA ASN A 122 4.16 -12.79 -0.07
C ASN A 122 2.91 -11.97 0.32
N GLN A 123 2.36 -12.16 1.52
CA GLN A 123 1.16 -11.43 1.96
C GLN A 123 1.33 -9.90 1.91
N PRO A 124 2.46 -9.30 2.35
CA PRO A 124 2.67 -7.86 2.20
C PRO A 124 2.72 -7.41 0.73
N ILE A 125 3.19 -8.27 -0.19
CA ILE A 125 3.18 -7.96 -1.64
C ILE A 125 1.75 -7.92 -2.14
N ILE A 126 0.93 -8.92 -1.79
CA ILE A 126 -0.49 -8.97 -2.17
C ILE A 126 -1.24 -7.74 -1.65
N ARG A 127 -0.98 -7.33 -0.42
CA ARG A 127 -1.53 -6.09 0.14
C ARG A 127 -1.04 -4.87 -0.65
N ALA A 128 0.25 -4.76 -0.93
CA ALA A 128 0.83 -3.62 -1.62
C ALA A 128 0.25 -3.39 -3.02
N ILE A 129 0.00 -4.46 -3.80
CA ILE A 129 -0.56 -4.33 -5.15
C ILE A 129 -2.04 -3.98 -5.18
N GLN A 130 -2.80 -4.28 -4.12
CA GLN A 130 -4.22 -3.92 -3.99
C GLN A 130 -4.41 -2.43 -3.66
N LEU A 131 -3.37 -1.71 -3.23
CA LEU A 131 -3.45 -0.29 -2.93
C LEU A 131 -3.67 0.54 -4.21
N PRO A 132 -4.53 1.58 -4.18
CA PRO A 132 -4.78 2.45 -5.33
C PRO A 132 -3.63 3.44 -5.56
N ASP A 133 -3.61 4.08 -6.72
CA ASP A 133 -2.68 5.16 -7.03
C ASP A 133 -3.00 6.45 -6.27
N TYR A 134 -4.29 6.63 -5.96
CA TYR A 134 -4.81 7.84 -5.30
C TYR A 134 -5.53 7.47 -4.02
N TYR A 135 -5.11 8.09 -2.91
CA TYR A 135 -5.73 7.96 -1.61
C TYR A 135 -6.43 9.26 -1.23
N THR A 136 -7.75 9.28 -1.38
CA THR A 136 -8.56 10.51 -1.20
C THR A 136 -8.86 10.72 0.27
N VAL A 137 -8.45 11.86 0.83
CA VAL A 137 -8.83 12.29 2.18
C VAL A 137 -10.09 13.14 2.08
N SER A 138 -11.11 12.81 2.88
CA SER A 138 -12.37 13.56 2.87
C SER A 138 -12.20 15.00 3.40
N ALA A 139 -13.14 15.86 3.00
CA ALA A 139 -13.31 17.11 3.72
C ALA A 139 -13.73 16.83 5.17
N GLU A 140 -13.47 17.79 6.07
CA GLU A 140 -13.99 17.74 7.43
C GLU A 140 -15.53 17.65 7.40
N PRO A 141 -16.13 16.59 8.01
CA PRO A 141 -17.58 16.49 8.12
C PRO A 141 -18.08 17.39 9.23
N GLU A 142 -18.74 18.50 8.88
CA GLU A 142 -19.35 19.36 9.85
C GLU A 142 -20.64 18.73 10.41
N ARG A 143 -20.79 18.72 11.75
CA ARG A 143 -21.90 18.04 12.43
C ARG A 143 -23.28 18.46 11.93
N GLN A 144 -23.42 19.74 11.54
CA GLN A 144 -24.69 20.28 11.05
C GLN A 144 -24.95 19.97 9.58
N GLU A 145 -23.95 19.53 8.81
CA GLU A 145 -24.00 19.29 7.36
C GLU A 145 -23.74 17.83 6.97
N LEU A 146 -23.87 16.88 7.89
CA LEU A 146 -23.60 15.45 7.58
C LEU A 146 -24.35 14.93 6.34
N PRO A 147 -25.65 15.28 6.11
CA PRO A 147 -26.36 14.85 4.91
C PRO A 147 -25.75 15.43 3.63
N ARG A 148 -25.21 16.66 3.67
CA ARG A 148 -24.51 17.28 2.54
C ARG A 148 -23.19 16.56 2.29
N TRP A 149 -22.44 16.24 3.34
CA TRP A 149 -21.19 15.50 3.25
C TRP A 149 -21.40 14.12 2.62
N LEU A 150 -22.45 13.37 3.02
CA LEU A 150 -22.78 12.07 2.43
C LEU A 150 -23.16 12.18 0.94
N ARG A 151 -23.88 13.22 0.52
CA ARG A 151 -24.16 13.49 -0.90
C ARG A 151 -22.88 13.77 -1.69
N GLN A 152 -21.95 14.55 -1.11
CA GLN A 152 -20.66 14.83 -1.73
C GLN A 152 -19.81 13.56 -1.84
N LEU A 153 -19.83 12.67 -0.84
CA LEU A 153 -19.18 11.36 -0.91
C LEU A 153 -19.72 10.55 -2.11
N ARG A 154 -21.03 10.45 -2.30
CA ARG A 154 -21.64 9.77 -3.47
C ARG A 154 -21.18 10.40 -4.79
N SER A 155 -21.15 11.71 -4.89
CA SER A 155 -20.66 12.43 -6.08
C SER A 155 -19.20 12.11 -6.38
N THR A 156 -18.34 12.11 -5.35
CA THR A 156 -16.93 11.75 -5.51
C THR A 156 -16.77 10.31 -6.00
N LEU A 157 -17.49 9.37 -5.40
CA LEU A 157 -17.40 7.95 -5.74
C LEU A 157 -17.95 7.63 -7.13
N SER A 158 -18.91 8.39 -7.63
CA SER A 158 -19.46 8.19 -8.98
C SER A 158 -18.48 8.58 -10.10
N SER A 159 -17.45 9.37 -9.80
CA SER A 159 -16.48 9.86 -10.79
C SER A 159 -15.41 8.85 -11.18
N ARG A 160 -15.12 7.86 -10.32
CA ARG A 160 -14.07 6.84 -10.54
C ARG A 160 -14.41 5.54 -9.83
N ALA A 161 -14.03 4.40 -10.42
CA ALA A 161 -14.14 3.09 -9.77
C ALA A 161 -12.96 2.83 -8.81
N ASN A 162 -13.13 1.86 -7.90
CA ASN A 162 -12.10 1.35 -7.00
C ASN A 162 -11.38 2.41 -6.16
N GLN A 163 -12.12 3.38 -5.64
CA GLN A 163 -11.57 4.46 -4.82
C GLN A 163 -11.36 4.02 -3.36
N TRP A 164 -10.34 4.62 -2.74
CA TRP A 164 -10.13 4.54 -1.30
C TRP A 164 -10.33 5.92 -0.69
N ILE A 165 -11.25 6.00 0.26
CA ILE A 165 -11.62 7.26 0.91
C ILE A 165 -11.22 7.20 2.37
N GLN A 166 -10.44 8.17 2.83
CA GLN A 166 -10.21 8.39 4.24
C GLN A 166 -11.31 9.31 4.80
N LEU A 167 -12.16 8.80 5.67
CA LEU A 167 -13.02 9.62 6.50
C LEU A 167 -12.18 10.23 7.62
N ARG A 168 -11.92 11.53 7.54
CA ARG A 168 -11.14 12.27 8.51
C ARG A 168 -12.00 13.32 9.20
N SER A 169 -12.07 13.27 10.51
CA SER A 169 -12.72 14.30 11.33
C SER A 169 -11.88 14.68 12.54
N LYS A 170 -11.79 15.98 12.79
CA LYS A 170 -11.19 16.56 13.98
C LYS A 170 -12.23 17.02 15.01
N SER A 171 -13.49 17.18 14.59
CA SER A 171 -14.54 17.85 15.36
C SER A 171 -15.64 16.90 15.85
N LEU A 172 -15.81 15.74 15.21
CA LEU A 172 -16.85 14.80 15.60
C LEU A 172 -16.47 14.03 16.87
N THR A 173 -17.47 13.84 17.75
CA THR A 173 -17.32 12.89 18.86
C THR A 173 -17.22 11.47 18.32
N ILE A 174 -16.68 10.56 19.13
CA ILE A 174 -16.53 9.13 18.79
C ILE A 174 -17.87 8.52 18.35
N SER A 175 -18.96 8.81 19.09
CA SER A 175 -20.28 8.27 18.74
C SER A 175 -20.82 8.82 17.42
N SER A 176 -20.59 10.10 17.14
CA SER A 176 -20.97 10.71 15.86
C SER A 176 -20.14 10.18 14.71
N LEU A 177 -18.83 9.96 14.92
CA LEU A 177 -17.93 9.35 13.94
C LEU A 177 -18.35 7.90 13.63
N SER A 178 -18.68 7.11 14.66
CA SER A 178 -19.19 5.74 14.50
C SER A 178 -20.50 5.70 13.71
N ALA A 179 -21.45 6.60 14.01
CA ALA A 179 -22.69 6.69 13.25
C ALA A 179 -22.45 7.07 11.78
N LEU A 180 -21.63 8.10 11.54
CA LEU A 180 -21.29 8.54 10.19
C LEU A 180 -20.52 7.47 9.41
N SER A 181 -19.60 6.76 10.06
CA SER A 181 -18.82 5.69 9.41
C SER A 181 -19.73 4.56 8.91
N LYS A 182 -20.78 4.21 9.63
CA LYS A 182 -21.74 3.18 9.20
C LYS A 182 -22.46 3.57 7.91
N GLU A 183 -22.92 4.81 7.79
CA GLU A 183 -23.58 5.31 6.58
C GLU A 183 -22.59 5.46 5.41
N ALA A 184 -21.41 6.04 5.68
CA ALA A 184 -20.35 6.20 4.70
C ALA A 184 -19.85 4.86 4.15
N HIS A 185 -19.68 3.86 5.02
CA HIS A 185 -19.25 2.52 4.63
C HIS A 185 -20.29 1.84 3.72
N ALA A 186 -21.58 1.95 4.05
CA ALA A 186 -22.64 1.44 3.18
C ALA A 186 -22.59 2.07 1.78
N ILE A 187 -22.39 3.40 1.72
CA ILE A 187 -22.22 4.10 0.44
C ILE A 187 -20.97 3.61 -0.30
N CYS A 188 -19.82 3.52 0.36
CA CYS A 188 -18.59 3.04 -0.28
C CYS A 188 -18.77 1.65 -0.91
N ARG A 189 -19.47 0.75 -0.23
CA ARG A 189 -19.77 -0.60 -0.76
C ARG A 189 -20.65 -0.58 -2.01
N GLU A 190 -21.62 0.34 -2.12
CA GLU A 190 -22.45 0.53 -3.31
C GLU A 190 -21.61 0.84 -4.56
N TYR A 191 -20.46 1.53 -4.38
CA TYR A 191 -19.56 1.94 -5.46
C TYR A 191 -18.29 1.07 -5.58
N ASN A 192 -18.24 -0.07 -4.90
CA ASN A 192 -17.03 -0.90 -4.82
C ASN A 192 -15.79 -0.11 -4.37
N ALA A 193 -15.97 0.83 -3.45
CA ALA A 193 -14.93 1.65 -2.85
C ALA A 193 -14.63 1.18 -1.42
N ARG A 194 -13.46 1.54 -0.90
CA ARG A 194 -13.05 1.23 0.48
C ARG A 194 -13.11 2.47 1.35
N LEU A 195 -13.66 2.31 2.55
CA LEU A 195 -13.67 3.34 3.59
C LEU A 195 -12.58 3.04 4.61
N ILE A 196 -11.64 3.97 4.76
CA ILE A 196 -10.62 3.98 5.81
C ILE A 196 -10.97 5.10 6.77
N VAL A 197 -11.07 4.81 8.07
CA VAL A 197 -11.44 5.84 9.06
C VAL A 197 -10.20 6.31 9.80
N ASN A 198 -9.99 7.63 9.81
CA ASN A 198 -8.90 8.25 10.56
C ASN A 198 -9.25 8.28 12.05
N VAL A 199 -8.37 7.73 12.86
CA VAL A 199 -8.55 7.56 14.31
C VAL A 199 -7.43 8.27 15.05
N ASN A 200 -7.81 9.18 15.94
CA ASN A 200 -6.92 9.83 16.88
C ASN A 200 -6.76 9.00 18.17
N MET A 201 -5.97 9.50 19.10
CA MET A 201 -5.66 8.81 20.36
C MET A 201 -6.92 8.47 21.19
N GLU A 202 -7.94 9.33 21.18
CA GLU A 202 -9.20 9.10 21.90
C GLU A 202 -10.04 8.00 21.24
N GLY A 203 -10.01 7.95 19.91
CA GLY A 203 -10.76 6.99 19.10
C GLY A 203 -10.24 5.55 19.18
N LEU A 204 -9.01 5.32 19.67
CA LEU A 204 -8.43 3.98 19.79
C LEU A 204 -9.29 3.01 20.61
N SER A 205 -9.95 3.48 21.65
CA SER A 205 -10.82 2.65 22.49
C SER A 205 -12.13 2.24 21.82
N ALA A 206 -12.46 2.84 20.67
CA ALA A 206 -13.73 2.66 19.99
C ALA A 206 -13.61 2.04 18.60
N VAL A 207 -12.41 1.61 18.19
CA VAL A 207 -12.15 1.08 16.83
C VAL A 207 -13.04 -0.12 16.48
N GLU A 208 -13.41 -0.94 17.47
CA GLU A 208 -14.29 -2.09 17.29
C GLU A 208 -15.73 -1.70 16.89
N HIS A 209 -16.14 -0.48 17.21
CA HIS A 209 -17.48 0.05 16.90
C HIS A 209 -17.53 0.88 15.60
N ILE A 210 -16.40 1.04 14.93
CA ILE A 210 -16.29 1.79 13.67
C ILE A 210 -16.52 0.85 12.49
N SER A 211 -17.52 1.16 11.66
CA SER A 211 -17.80 0.42 10.42
C SER A 211 -16.90 0.92 9.30
N CYS A 212 -15.91 0.14 8.89
CA CYS A 212 -14.95 0.51 7.84
C CYS A 212 -14.20 -0.71 7.30
N ASP A 213 -13.52 -0.52 6.17
CA ASP A 213 -12.59 -1.50 5.60
C ASP A 213 -11.19 -1.40 6.24
N GLY A 214 -10.89 -0.30 6.94
CA GLY A 214 -9.62 -0.12 7.60
C GLY A 214 -9.53 1.11 8.50
N ILE A 215 -8.48 1.14 9.31
CA ILE A 215 -8.16 2.20 10.27
C ILE A 215 -6.90 2.94 9.81
N HIS A 216 -6.92 4.26 9.89
CA HIS A 216 -5.77 5.12 9.67
C HIS A 216 -5.43 5.86 10.95
N LEU A 217 -4.29 5.56 11.54
CA LEU A 217 -3.84 6.18 12.79
C LEU A 217 -3.24 7.56 12.53
N THR A 218 -3.65 8.53 13.34
CA THR A 218 -2.88 9.78 13.47
C THR A 218 -1.53 9.47 14.15
N SER A 219 -0.58 10.38 14.07
CA SER A 219 0.75 10.23 14.69
C SER A 219 0.68 9.93 16.18
N ASP A 220 -0.14 10.68 16.92
CA ASP A 220 -0.37 10.48 18.36
C ASP A 220 -1.06 9.14 18.69
N ALA A 221 -2.01 8.71 17.86
CA ALA A 221 -2.64 7.39 17.99
C ALA A 221 -1.65 6.24 17.70
N LEU A 222 -0.78 6.42 16.70
CA LEU A 222 0.29 5.48 16.41
C LEU A 222 1.24 5.29 17.59
N CYS A 223 1.74 6.39 18.15
CA CYS A 223 2.61 6.37 19.33
C CYS A 223 1.95 5.65 20.51
N LYS A 224 0.68 5.94 20.79
CA LYS A 224 -0.07 5.29 21.87
C LYS A 224 -0.29 3.81 21.59
N ALA A 225 -0.66 3.44 20.38
CA ALA A 225 -0.91 2.05 20.01
C ALA A 225 0.33 1.16 20.20
N VAL A 226 1.53 1.67 19.83
CA VAL A 226 2.80 0.97 20.05
C VAL A 226 3.14 0.90 21.53
N SER A 227 3.13 2.03 22.24
CA SER A 227 3.55 2.09 23.65
C SER A 227 2.67 1.23 24.57
N GLU A 228 1.37 1.15 24.31
CA GLU A 228 0.39 0.39 25.10
C GLU A 228 0.08 -0.99 24.48
N LYS A 229 0.70 -1.36 23.36
CA LYS A 229 0.48 -2.63 22.62
C LYS A 229 -0.99 -2.87 22.28
N ILE A 230 -1.67 -1.83 21.84
CA ILE A 230 -3.10 -1.89 21.50
C ILE A 230 -3.26 -2.58 20.15
N ARG A 231 -4.14 -3.58 20.08
CA ARG A 231 -4.58 -4.16 18.82
C ARG A 231 -5.60 -3.22 18.16
N VAL A 232 -5.18 -2.56 17.08
CA VAL A 232 -5.96 -1.48 16.44
C VAL A 232 -6.93 -1.97 15.37
N ALA A 233 -6.55 -3.01 14.62
CA ALA A 233 -7.35 -3.48 13.50
C ALA A 233 -7.66 -4.98 13.61
N ARG A 234 -8.78 -5.40 13.01
CA ARG A 234 -9.11 -6.82 12.82
C ARG A 234 -8.24 -7.36 11.68
N SER A 235 -8.11 -8.68 11.62
CA SER A 235 -7.29 -9.37 10.61
C SER A 235 -7.77 -9.15 9.15
N ASP A 236 -9.05 -8.80 8.98
CA ASP A 236 -9.70 -8.51 7.70
C ASP A 236 -9.68 -7.02 7.34
N GLN A 237 -9.21 -6.15 8.24
CA GLN A 237 -9.13 -4.71 8.05
C GLN A 237 -7.74 -4.26 7.62
N TRP A 238 -7.71 -3.13 6.91
CA TRP A 238 -6.49 -2.41 6.58
C TRP A 238 -6.03 -1.56 7.76
N LEU A 239 -4.72 -1.50 7.97
CA LEU A 239 -4.11 -0.64 8.96
C LEU A 239 -3.14 0.34 8.29
N ALA A 240 -3.37 1.62 8.48
CA ALA A 240 -2.50 2.68 7.96
C ALA A 240 -2.10 3.66 9.06
N ALA A 241 -1.05 4.43 8.82
CA ALA A 241 -0.61 5.48 9.74
C ALA A 241 -0.10 6.73 9.01
N SER A 242 -0.30 7.89 9.65
CA SER A 242 0.37 9.14 9.28
C SER A 242 1.76 9.19 9.91
N CYS A 243 2.79 9.49 9.09
CA CYS A 243 4.18 9.60 9.53
C CYS A 243 4.79 10.93 9.06
N HIS A 244 5.49 11.62 9.96
CA HIS A 244 6.12 12.92 9.71
C HIS A 244 7.64 12.87 9.92
N HIS A 245 8.14 11.84 10.59
CA HIS A 245 9.57 11.63 10.88
C HIS A 245 9.92 10.15 11.04
N ALA A 246 11.22 9.83 11.05
CA ALA A 246 11.74 8.46 11.06
C ALA A 246 11.21 7.59 12.21
N ALA A 247 11.10 8.15 13.43
CA ALA A 247 10.61 7.37 14.58
C ALA A 247 9.16 6.88 14.40
N GLU A 248 8.29 7.65 13.73
CA GLU A 248 6.93 7.21 13.43
C GLU A 248 6.91 6.10 12.37
N ILE A 249 7.87 6.10 11.44
CA ILE A 249 8.01 5.02 10.46
C ILE A 249 8.45 3.72 11.16
N GLU A 250 9.35 3.79 12.12
CA GLU A 250 9.75 2.64 12.94
C GLU A 250 8.56 2.08 13.72
N MET A 251 7.73 2.95 14.33
CA MET A 251 6.50 2.56 15.01
C MET A 251 5.49 1.92 14.06
N ALA A 252 5.31 2.46 12.85
CA ALA A 252 4.45 1.88 11.84
C ALA A 252 4.93 0.49 11.37
N ASN A 253 6.26 0.31 11.25
CA ASN A 253 6.86 -0.98 10.97
C ASN A 253 6.62 -1.99 12.11
N GLU A 254 6.74 -1.57 13.38
CA GLU A 254 6.46 -2.40 14.55
C GLU A 254 5.00 -2.88 14.60
N LEU A 255 4.06 -2.01 14.25
CA LEU A 255 2.63 -2.35 14.14
C LEU A 255 2.29 -3.15 12.88
N ALA A 256 3.24 -3.37 11.98
CA ALA A 256 3.02 -4.02 10.68
C ALA A 256 1.86 -3.37 9.90
N THR A 257 1.89 -2.04 9.75
CA THR A 257 0.90 -1.31 8.97
C THR A 257 0.93 -1.74 7.50
N ASP A 258 -0.22 -1.76 6.82
CA ASP A 258 -0.33 -2.12 5.41
C ASP A 258 0.19 -1.01 4.48
N PHE A 259 0.09 0.25 4.93
CA PHE A 259 0.68 1.41 4.26
C PHE A 259 0.82 2.60 5.20
N ILE A 260 1.67 3.55 4.81
CA ILE A 260 1.83 4.82 5.53
C ILE A 260 1.57 6.01 4.62
N VAL A 261 1.24 7.14 5.24
CA VAL A 261 1.15 8.44 4.56
C VAL A 261 2.21 9.36 5.15
N ILE A 262 3.17 9.76 4.32
CA ILE A 262 4.27 10.63 4.72
C ILE A 262 3.93 12.08 4.32
N SER A 263 3.97 12.99 5.29
CA SER A 263 3.59 14.41 5.07
C SER A 263 4.29 15.37 6.06
N PRO A 264 4.35 16.67 5.71
CA PRO A 264 4.06 17.25 4.40
C PRO A 264 5.26 17.17 3.46
N VAL A 265 5.06 16.69 2.22
CA VAL A 265 6.17 16.59 1.25
C VAL A 265 6.54 17.95 0.67
N GLN A 266 5.53 18.77 0.36
CA GLN A 266 5.67 20.13 -0.15
C GLN A 266 4.88 21.13 0.71
N HIS A 267 5.07 22.42 0.46
CA HIS A 267 4.28 23.46 1.13
C HIS A 267 2.78 23.28 0.89
N THR A 268 2.00 23.39 1.95
CA THR A 268 0.54 23.21 1.89
C THR A 268 -0.20 24.34 2.59
N GLN A 269 -1.29 24.76 2.00
CA GLN A 269 -2.16 25.79 2.59
C GLN A 269 -2.84 25.33 3.89
N SER A 270 -3.02 24.02 4.06
CA SER A 270 -3.65 23.46 5.26
C SER A 270 -2.79 23.57 6.53
N HIS A 271 -1.47 23.70 6.37
CA HIS A 271 -0.49 23.85 7.47
C HIS A 271 0.67 24.73 7.02
N PRO A 272 0.44 26.06 6.85
CA PRO A 272 1.43 26.96 6.26
C PRO A 272 2.71 27.10 7.11
N ASP A 273 2.59 26.90 8.42
CA ASP A 273 3.69 27.03 9.39
C ASP A 273 4.57 25.78 9.50
N VAL A 274 4.20 24.69 8.82
CA VAL A 274 4.99 23.44 8.86
C VAL A 274 5.93 23.39 7.67
N SER A 275 7.23 23.30 7.95
CA SER A 275 8.25 23.13 6.90
C SER A 275 8.09 21.79 6.20
N PRO A 276 8.06 21.76 4.85
CA PRO A 276 7.98 20.50 4.11
C PRO A 276 9.29 19.72 4.21
N ILE A 277 9.18 18.39 4.18
CA ILE A 277 10.35 17.51 4.22
C ILE A 277 11.09 17.44 2.88
N GLY A 278 10.40 17.73 1.77
CA GLY A 278 10.93 17.62 0.41
C GLY A 278 11.03 16.17 -0.09
N TRP A 279 11.16 16.02 -1.39
CA TRP A 279 11.18 14.71 -2.06
C TRP A 279 12.39 13.84 -1.68
N SER A 280 13.56 14.45 -1.43
CA SER A 280 14.77 13.70 -1.05
C SER A 280 14.63 13.04 0.32
N CYS A 281 14.08 13.75 1.31
CA CYS A 281 13.79 13.19 2.63
C CYS A 281 12.65 12.16 2.55
N PHE A 282 11.60 12.43 1.75
CA PHE A 282 10.54 11.45 1.48
C PHE A 282 11.12 10.12 0.99
N ALA A 283 12.04 10.14 -0.01
CA ALA A 283 12.67 8.91 -0.51
C ALA A 283 13.50 8.18 0.54
N GLN A 284 14.15 8.91 1.47
CA GLN A 284 14.85 8.27 2.60
C GLN A 284 13.86 7.58 3.55
N PHE A 285 12.73 8.20 3.82
CA PHE A 285 11.67 7.63 4.66
C PHE A 285 11.02 6.39 4.03
N VAL A 286 10.77 6.43 2.72
CA VAL A 286 10.27 5.26 1.98
C VAL A 286 11.21 4.05 2.12
N LYS A 287 12.54 4.27 2.07
CA LYS A 287 13.52 3.19 2.26
C LYS A 287 13.54 2.59 3.66
N GLN A 288 13.08 3.33 4.67
CA GLN A 288 13.00 2.86 6.06
C GLN A 288 11.66 2.14 6.33
N SER A 289 10.66 2.35 5.48
CA SER A 289 9.34 1.74 5.63
C SER A 289 9.34 0.29 5.16
N SER A 290 8.73 -0.60 5.96
CA SER A 290 8.43 -1.99 5.60
C SER A 290 7.12 -2.16 4.81
N CYS A 291 6.40 -1.05 4.53
CA CYS A 291 5.16 -1.05 3.77
C CYS A 291 5.14 0.12 2.77
N PRO A 292 4.24 0.09 1.76
CA PRO A 292 4.12 1.16 0.78
C PRO A 292 3.79 2.51 1.42
N ALA A 293 4.31 3.59 0.83
CA ALA A 293 4.11 4.95 1.31
C ALA A 293 3.39 5.82 0.28
N TYR A 294 2.44 6.62 0.76
CA TYR A 294 1.82 7.70 -0.02
C TYR A 294 2.44 9.05 0.31
N ALA A 295 2.62 9.88 -0.72
CA ALA A 295 3.03 11.26 -0.55
C ALA A 295 1.81 12.16 -0.31
N LEU A 296 1.84 12.97 0.76
CA LEU A 296 0.77 13.92 1.10
C LEU A 296 1.36 15.30 1.46
N GLY A 297 0.58 16.34 1.28
CA GLY A 297 0.94 17.73 1.62
C GLY A 297 1.58 18.46 0.44
N GLY A 298 0.80 19.37 -0.17
CA GLY A 298 1.20 20.12 -1.36
C GLY A 298 1.40 19.26 -2.61
N VAL A 299 0.89 18.03 -2.60
CA VAL A 299 1.02 17.08 -3.71
C VAL A 299 -0.31 16.98 -4.45
N GLU A 300 -0.26 17.12 -5.78
CA GLU A 300 -1.39 17.09 -6.69
C GLU A 300 -1.43 15.74 -7.46
N PRO A 301 -2.60 15.35 -8.03
CA PRO A 301 -2.73 14.09 -8.76
C PRO A 301 -1.77 13.92 -9.95
N ASP A 302 -1.46 15.01 -10.65
CA ASP A 302 -0.53 15.04 -11.78
C ASP A 302 0.94 14.83 -11.37
N MET A 303 1.24 14.97 -10.07
CA MET A 303 2.57 14.67 -9.51
C MET A 303 2.79 13.16 -9.24
N LEU A 304 1.83 12.29 -9.54
CA LEU A 304 1.99 10.85 -9.37
C LEU A 304 3.26 10.29 -10.04
N PRO A 305 3.61 10.65 -11.31
CA PRO A 305 4.85 10.16 -11.92
C PRO A 305 6.11 10.64 -11.19
N LEU A 306 6.09 11.85 -10.63
CA LEU A 306 7.17 12.38 -9.81
C LEU A 306 7.28 11.62 -8.49
N ALA A 307 6.17 11.47 -7.77
CA ALA A 307 6.11 10.76 -6.50
C ALA A 307 6.65 9.33 -6.61
N ARG A 308 6.29 8.64 -7.68
CA ARG A 308 6.77 7.29 -7.99
C ARG A 308 8.28 7.22 -8.20
N ARG A 309 8.88 8.23 -8.83
CA ARG A 309 10.36 8.31 -8.96
C ARG A 309 11.07 8.39 -7.61
N TYR A 310 10.40 8.90 -6.60
CA TYR A 310 10.90 8.95 -5.22
C TYR A 310 10.43 7.76 -4.36
N GLY A 311 9.82 6.74 -4.97
CA GLY A 311 9.44 5.49 -4.33
C GLY A 311 8.04 5.47 -3.71
N ALA A 312 7.21 6.51 -3.95
CA ALA A 312 5.82 6.49 -3.48
C ALA A 312 5.01 5.39 -4.20
N ARG A 313 4.14 4.71 -3.46
CA ARG A 313 3.09 3.86 -4.04
C ARG A 313 2.07 4.71 -4.79
N GLY A 314 1.76 5.87 -4.24
CA GLY A 314 0.77 6.78 -4.79
C GLY A 314 0.81 8.14 -4.13
N VAL A 315 -0.19 8.94 -4.42
CA VAL A 315 -0.37 10.28 -3.85
C VAL A 315 -1.67 10.35 -3.07
N ALA A 316 -1.66 11.14 -1.98
CA ALA A 316 -2.83 11.37 -1.16
C ALA A 316 -3.18 12.87 -1.13
N GLY A 317 -4.47 13.20 -1.03
CA GLY A 317 -4.88 14.60 -1.01
C GLY A 317 -6.32 14.83 -0.59
N ILE A 318 -6.62 16.09 -0.22
CA ILE A 318 -7.93 16.52 0.28
C ILE A 318 -8.71 17.28 -0.81
N SER A 319 -8.14 18.35 -1.36
CA SER A 319 -8.86 19.32 -2.20
C SER A 319 -8.83 18.97 -3.68
N SER A 320 -7.68 18.62 -4.20
CA SER A 320 -7.44 18.36 -5.63
C SER A 320 -7.93 16.98 -6.09
N PHE A 321 -8.38 16.15 -5.15
CA PHE A 321 -8.88 14.79 -5.37
C PHE A 321 -10.41 14.74 -5.36
N ARG A 322 -11.06 15.89 -5.20
CA ARG A 322 -12.50 16.03 -5.38
C ARG A 322 -12.74 16.24 -6.88
N GLY A 323 -13.32 15.26 -7.54
CA GLY A 323 -13.76 15.35 -8.92
C GLY A 323 -14.86 16.40 -9.11
#